data_6dff5cad9e7fcae8736d0a69e7b16f60
#
_entry.id   6dff5cad9e7fcae8736d0a69e7b16f60
#
_cell.length_a   1.000
_cell.length_b   1.000
_cell.length_c   1.000
_cell.angle_alpha   90.00
_cell.angle_beta   90.00
_cell.angle_gamma   90.00
#
_symmetry.space_group_name_H-M   'P 1'
#
loop_
_entity.id
_entity.type
_entity.pdbx_description
1 polymer ?
#
loop_
_entity_poly.entity_id
_entity_poly.type
_entity_poly.pdbx_seq_one_letter_code
_entity_poly.pdbx_strand_id
1 'polypeptide(L)'
;MKTKLTALLLAAALALTLAACGEKTNADTPLPDEPSEPVAEQPTTDDEWTILHADDVLLRTEPFTLCEGRTATLELYGYQNGEYDCGVSRIHLLWDDGREEDLLISDLGDEVWGADGYTSCWSPENCLATGDYNFDGYRDIGLQLDNPAYNVPFYYWFYDAQTDGFRPYGSWAFALEPDEENEVCICQWHVTPEYYTDTYRPDGEGGLYLARRDTEVYYSTDGVKSFTEVYTANEQPLTYADLDRDGEDEILVLTTSEPDEFAICRYTLEARKYNGTVLFTKEVTPYYTGWDTFFLCYGEDENGVWGADVLCYQTHEDRGVGSCSYDLISYAGGRERYLDGNTITFVLEADGAAPVPDIDRATQAEFVRFREGVASLLEGSSYLLFCSGPAEDPDTQQAVENILAGLDELEARLYPAAG
;
A
#
# COMPACT_ATOMS: atom_id res chain seq x y z
N MET A 1 -24.14 3.20 -19.86
CA MET A 1 -23.16 3.02 -20.95
C MET A 1 -22.13 4.15 -21.10
N LYS A 2 -22.10 5.17 -20.28
CA LYS A 2 -21.11 6.28 -20.34
C LYS A 2 -20.09 6.32 -19.19
N THR A 3 -20.32 5.61 -18.12
CA THR A 3 -19.43 5.52 -16.95
C THR A 3 -18.25 4.54 -17.11
N LYS A 4 -18.35 3.60 -18.05
CA LYS A 4 -17.26 2.62 -18.34
C LYS A 4 -16.04 3.20 -19.06
N LEU A 5 -16.09 4.45 -19.53
CA LEU A 5 -15.00 5.04 -20.32
C LEU A 5 -13.98 5.80 -19.47
N THR A 6 -14.33 6.17 -18.25
CA THR A 6 -13.48 7.01 -17.38
C THR A 6 -12.43 6.19 -16.62
N ALA A 7 -12.77 4.98 -16.17
CA ALA A 7 -11.82 4.08 -15.53
C ALA A 7 -10.75 3.55 -16.50
N LEU A 8 -11.14 3.32 -17.75
CA LEU A 8 -10.21 2.87 -18.81
C LEU A 8 -9.23 3.97 -19.26
N LEU A 9 -9.59 5.24 -19.09
CA LEU A 9 -8.76 6.38 -19.46
C LEU A 9 -7.71 6.71 -18.39
N LEU A 10 -7.96 6.40 -17.11
CA LEU A 10 -6.96 6.57 -16.05
C LEU A 10 -5.86 5.48 -16.14
N ALA A 11 -6.25 4.23 -16.41
CA ALA A 11 -5.28 3.14 -16.59
C ALA A 11 -4.43 3.32 -17.87
N ALA A 12 -4.97 3.94 -18.93
CA ALA A 12 -4.24 4.21 -20.16
C ALA A 12 -3.28 5.41 -20.04
N ALA A 13 -3.48 6.34 -19.11
CA ALA A 13 -2.60 7.48 -18.90
C ALA A 13 -1.32 7.11 -18.14
N LEU A 14 -1.37 6.13 -17.23
CA LEU A 14 -0.17 5.62 -16.55
C LEU A 14 0.71 4.72 -17.43
N ALA A 15 0.15 4.06 -18.44
CA ALA A 15 0.91 3.14 -19.32
C ALA A 15 1.69 3.84 -20.45
N LEU A 16 1.51 5.14 -20.67
CA LEU A 16 2.12 5.88 -21.80
C LEU A 16 3.40 6.64 -21.45
N THR A 17 3.86 6.65 -20.21
CA THR A 17 5.08 7.35 -19.79
C THR A 17 6.33 6.47 -19.72
N LEU A 18 6.25 5.17 -19.96
CA LEU A 18 7.38 4.22 -19.85
C LEU A 18 7.96 3.73 -21.18
N ALA A 19 7.62 4.32 -22.31
CA ALA A 19 8.14 3.89 -23.63
C ALA A 19 8.94 4.97 -24.36
N ALA A 20 10.10 5.34 -23.84
CA ALA A 20 11.13 6.01 -24.65
C ALA A 20 12.51 5.93 -23.97
N CYS A 21 13.28 4.93 -24.28
CA CYS A 21 14.70 4.98 -24.62
C CYS A 21 15.34 3.59 -24.55
N GLY A 22 15.55 3.00 -25.67
CA GLY A 22 16.32 1.78 -25.82
C GLY A 22 16.98 1.72 -27.19
N GLU A 23 18.18 2.24 -27.31
CA GLU A 23 19.03 2.00 -28.49
C GLU A 23 20.09 0.97 -28.15
N LYS A 24 20.08 -0.12 -28.93
CA LYS A 24 21.11 -1.16 -28.90
C LYS A 24 22.27 -0.73 -29.76
N THR A 25 23.48 -0.80 -29.25
CA THR A 25 24.68 -0.94 -30.10
C THR A 25 25.56 -2.09 -29.61
N ASN A 26 25.70 -3.07 -30.48
CA ASN A 26 26.74 -4.10 -30.40
C ASN A 26 28.08 -3.51 -30.82
N ALA A 27 29.17 -3.81 -30.11
CA ALA A 27 30.47 -4.08 -30.68
C ALA A 27 31.43 -4.65 -29.62
N ASP A 28 31.82 -5.90 -29.79
CA ASP A 28 33.00 -6.52 -29.18
C ASP A 28 34.27 -5.83 -29.65
N THR A 29 35.12 -5.40 -28.73
CA THR A 29 36.58 -5.30 -28.91
C THR A 29 37.25 -5.18 -27.53
N PRO A 30 38.21 -6.02 -27.15
CA PRO A 30 38.93 -5.87 -25.88
C PRO A 30 39.99 -4.78 -26.02
N LEU A 31 39.97 -3.83 -25.08
CA LEU A 31 40.99 -2.81 -24.89
C LEU A 31 41.89 -3.16 -23.69
N PRO A 32 43.18 -2.72 -23.72
CA PRO A 32 44.19 -3.12 -22.76
C PRO A 32 44.05 -2.39 -21.41
N ASP A 33 44.57 -3.04 -20.35
CA ASP A 33 44.62 -2.57 -18.98
C ASP A 33 45.15 -1.13 -18.84
N GLU A 34 44.29 -0.21 -18.41
CA GLU A 34 44.70 1.09 -17.87
C GLU A 34 44.84 1.03 -16.36
N PRO A 35 45.75 1.80 -15.76
CA PRO A 35 45.95 1.78 -14.31
C PRO A 35 44.73 2.35 -13.56
N SER A 36 44.30 1.65 -12.54
CA SER A 36 43.19 2.02 -11.63
C SER A 36 43.40 3.41 -11.04
N GLU A 37 42.58 4.36 -11.47
CA GLU A 37 42.39 5.62 -10.76
C GLU A 37 41.83 5.36 -9.34
N PRO A 38 42.16 6.21 -8.36
CA PRO A 38 41.62 6.07 -7.02
C PRO A 38 40.06 6.18 -7.09
N VAL A 39 39.40 5.19 -6.56
CA VAL A 39 37.95 5.19 -6.40
C VAL A 39 37.60 6.44 -5.58
N ALA A 40 36.95 7.42 -6.19
CA ALA A 40 36.37 8.53 -5.46
C ALA A 40 35.36 7.95 -4.48
N GLU A 41 35.49 8.31 -3.21
CA GLU A 41 34.49 7.99 -2.18
C GLU A 41 33.15 8.49 -2.73
N GLN A 42 32.14 7.60 -2.80
CA GLN A 42 30.79 8.01 -3.11
C GLN A 42 30.32 8.96 -1.99
N PRO A 43 29.71 10.11 -2.33
CA PRO A 43 29.15 11.01 -1.33
C PRO A 43 28.17 10.25 -0.47
N THR A 44 28.17 10.54 0.83
CA THR A 44 27.16 10.03 1.74
C THR A 44 25.82 10.66 1.40
N THR A 45 24.71 10.03 1.74
CA THR A 45 23.34 10.54 1.47
C THR A 45 23.14 11.98 1.92
N ASP A 46 23.75 12.38 3.06
CA ASP A 46 23.70 13.74 3.59
C ASP A 46 24.39 14.78 2.71
N ASP A 47 25.48 14.38 2.03
CA ASP A 47 26.24 15.26 1.13
C ASP A 47 25.46 15.51 -0.19
N GLU A 48 24.76 14.51 -0.70
CA GLU A 48 23.94 14.61 -1.91
C GLU A 48 22.73 15.52 -1.68
N TRP A 49 22.03 15.36 -0.56
CA TRP A 49 20.93 16.23 -0.18
C TRP A 49 21.36 17.68 -0.04
N THR A 50 22.48 17.95 0.63
CA THR A 50 23.02 19.31 0.82
C THR A 50 23.35 20.00 -0.49
N ILE A 51 23.77 19.26 -1.51
CA ILE A 51 24.07 19.81 -2.85
C ILE A 51 22.75 20.15 -3.58
N LEU A 52 21.75 19.30 -3.51
CA LEU A 52 20.46 19.50 -4.19
C LEU A 52 19.70 20.72 -3.64
N HIS A 53 19.79 20.98 -2.34
CA HIS A 53 19.02 22.01 -1.64
C HIS A 53 19.88 23.21 -1.18
N ALA A 54 21.06 23.41 -1.80
CA ALA A 54 21.97 24.50 -1.44
C ALA A 54 21.39 25.92 -1.64
N ASP A 55 20.41 26.04 -2.54
CA ASP A 55 19.74 27.31 -2.87
C ASP A 55 18.42 27.54 -2.10
N ASP A 56 18.07 26.64 -1.14
CA ASP A 56 16.86 26.78 -0.36
C ASP A 56 16.90 28.05 0.49
N VAL A 57 15.76 28.74 0.52
CA VAL A 57 15.56 29.95 1.30
C VAL A 57 14.61 29.70 2.46
N LEU A 58 14.73 30.47 3.51
CA LEU A 58 13.76 30.50 4.60
C LEU A 58 12.45 31.10 4.08
N LEU A 59 11.41 30.27 4.00
CA LEU A 59 10.07 30.62 3.50
C LEU A 59 9.20 31.21 4.61
N ARG A 60 9.27 30.61 5.82
CA ARG A 60 8.40 30.96 6.94
C ARG A 60 9.04 30.60 8.25
N THR A 61 8.73 31.39 9.28
CA THR A 61 9.06 31.11 10.69
C THR A 61 7.81 31.26 11.54
N GLU A 62 7.54 30.31 12.43
CA GLU A 62 6.44 30.43 13.37
C GLU A 62 6.74 29.75 14.72
N PRO A 63 6.13 30.24 15.82
CA PRO A 63 6.24 29.58 17.12
C PRO A 63 5.46 28.28 17.13
N PHE A 64 6.02 27.26 17.76
CA PHE A 64 5.41 25.97 17.96
C PHE A 64 5.40 25.61 19.45
N THR A 65 4.27 25.10 19.92
CA THR A 65 4.15 24.58 21.29
C THR A 65 3.79 23.10 21.18
N LEU A 66 4.72 22.24 21.56
CA LEU A 66 4.51 20.78 21.55
C LEU A 66 3.49 20.35 22.62
N CYS A 67 3.75 20.80 23.86
CA CYS A 67 2.90 20.59 25.04
C CYS A 67 3.19 21.68 26.07
N GLU A 68 2.54 21.66 27.25
CA GLU A 68 2.78 22.64 28.30
C GLU A 68 4.26 22.68 28.71
N GLY A 69 4.88 23.85 28.57
CA GLY A 69 6.27 24.11 28.98
C GLY A 69 7.33 23.62 28.00
N ARG A 70 6.95 23.15 26.80
CA ARG A 70 7.87 22.73 25.75
C ARG A 70 7.55 23.40 24.43
N THR A 71 8.44 24.25 23.98
CA THR A 71 8.25 25.10 22.81
C THR A 71 9.43 25.00 21.85
N ALA A 72 9.19 25.33 20.59
CA ALA A 72 10.18 25.43 19.53
C ALA A 72 9.82 26.56 18.57
N THR A 73 10.72 26.88 17.67
CA THR A 73 10.46 27.67 16.48
C THR A 73 10.49 26.71 15.28
N LEU A 74 9.44 26.73 14.46
CA LEU A 74 9.41 26.03 13.17
C LEU A 74 9.92 26.99 12.09
N GLU A 75 10.86 26.52 11.30
CA GLU A 75 11.37 27.21 10.11
C GLU A 75 11.16 26.33 8.89
N LEU A 76 10.42 26.83 7.90
CA LEU A 76 10.20 26.15 6.63
C LEU A 76 11.26 26.61 5.62
N TYR A 77 11.97 25.65 5.03
CA TYR A 77 12.97 25.90 3.99
C TYR A 77 12.52 25.28 2.67
N GLY A 78 12.89 25.92 1.57
CA GLY A 78 12.57 25.47 0.23
C GLY A 78 12.75 26.56 -0.81
N TYR A 79 11.98 26.52 -1.89
CA TYR A 79 11.99 27.54 -2.93
C TYR A 79 10.69 28.32 -3.01
N GLN A 80 10.75 29.55 -3.56
CA GLN A 80 9.59 30.36 -3.91
C GLN A 80 9.82 31.08 -5.24
N ASN A 81 8.99 30.77 -6.24
CA ASN A 81 8.99 31.38 -7.57
C ASN A 81 7.72 32.21 -7.79
N GLY A 82 7.71 33.46 -7.26
CA GLY A 82 6.53 34.33 -7.36
C GLY A 82 5.53 34.15 -6.23
N GLU A 83 4.25 34.44 -6.48
CA GLU A 83 3.20 34.51 -5.45
C GLU A 83 2.53 33.15 -5.17
N TYR A 84 2.48 32.24 -6.15
CA TYR A 84 1.69 31.01 -6.08
C TYR A 84 2.48 29.75 -6.47
N ASP A 85 3.79 29.81 -6.42
CA ASP A 85 4.68 28.69 -6.74
C ASP A 85 5.76 28.61 -5.67
N CYS A 86 5.57 27.72 -4.71
CA CYS A 86 6.55 27.41 -3.68
C CYS A 86 6.58 25.92 -3.39
N GLY A 87 7.71 25.45 -2.93
CA GLY A 87 7.91 24.09 -2.46
C GLY A 87 8.76 24.05 -1.21
N VAL A 88 8.37 23.21 -0.26
CA VAL A 88 9.08 22.97 0.99
C VAL A 88 9.90 21.71 0.84
N SER A 89 11.17 21.77 1.20
CA SER A 89 12.10 20.62 1.25
C SER A 89 12.31 20.12 2.67
N ARG A 90 12.19 21.04 3.66
CA ARG A 90 12.54 20.79 5.04
C ARG A 90 11.74 21.64 6.01
N ILE A 91 11.35 21.03 7.14
CA ILE A 91 10.90 21.72 8.34
C ILE A 91 12.00 21.60 9.38
N HIS A 92 12.57 22.73 9.81
CA HIS A 92 13.59 22.81 10.83
C HIS A 92 12.99 23.28 12.15
N LEU A 93 13.20 22.51 13.23
CA LEU A 93 12.74 22.83 14.57
C LEU A 93 13.92 23.31 15.43
N LEU A 94 13.80 24.51 15.96
CA LEU A 94 14.72 25.07 16.95
C LEU A 94 14.03 25.03 18.32
N TRP A 95 14.41 24.07 19.15
CA TRP A 95 13.85 23.91 20.50
C TRP A 95 14.39 24.93 21.47
N ASP A 96 13.58 25.35 22.44
CA ASP A 96 14.01 26.34 23.47
C ASP A 96 15.16 25.85 24.36
N ASP A 97 15.38 24.54 24.41
CA ASP A 97 16.52 23.92 25.11
C ASP A 97 17.83 23.93 24.31
N GLY A 98 17.77 24.39 23.05
CA GLY A 98 18.89 24.47 22.13
C GLY A 98 19.09 23.21 21.26
N ARG A 99 18.18 22.23 21.32
CA ARG A 99 18.15 21.10 20.40
C ARG A 99 17.64 21.57 19.02
N GLU A 100 18.15 20.96 17.98
CA GLU A 100 17.69 21.15 16.60
C GLU A 100 17.22 19.81 16.03
N GLU A 101 16.21 19.85 15.16
CA GLU A 101 15.65 18.68 14.51
C GLU A 101 15.16 19.06 13.10
N ASP A 102 15.48 18.23 12.10
CA ASP A 102 15.04 18.42 10.72
C ASP A 102 14.04 17.32 10.33
N LEU A 103 12.91 17.71 9.75
CA LEU A 103 11.98 16.82 9.08
C LEU A 103 12.17 17.03 7.59
N LEU A 104 12.80 16.05 6.95
CA LEU A 104 13.15 16.13 5.53
C LEU A 104 12.06 15.50 4.68
N ILE A 105 11.73 16.17 3.58
CA ILE A 105 10.76 15.64 2.61
C ILE A 105 11.34 14.40 1.89
N SER A 106 12.65 14.38 1.65
CA SER A 106 13.34 13.24 1.06
C SER A 106 13.22 11.94 1.89
N ASP A 107 12.99 12.04 3.19
CA ASP A 107 12.85 10.86 4.07
C ASP A 107 11.49 10.15 3.91
N LEU A 108 10.55 10.75 3.17
CA LEU A 108 9.22 10.22 2.98
C LEU A 108 9.12 9.17 1.86
N GLY A 109 10.23 8.92 1.13
CA GLY A 109 10.33 7.93 0.06
C GLY A 109 9.90 8.44 -1.32
N ASP A 110 10.44 7.81 -2.37
CA ASP A 110 10.26 8.22 -3.77
C ASP A 110 8.80 8.14 -4.27
N GLU A 111 7.95 7.37 -3.61
CA GLU A 111 6.54 7.20 -3.98
C GLU A 111 5.69 8.44 -3.66
N VAL A 112 6.15 9.28 -2.75
CA VAL A 112 5.40 10.45 -2.26
C VAL A 112 5.83 11.73 -3.00
N TRP A 113 7.03 11.77 -3.63
CA TRP A 113 7.65 13.00 -4.16
C TRP A 113 8.24 12.84 -5.55
N GLY A 114 8.21 13.94 -6.31
CA GLY A 114 9.03 14.06 -7.49
C GLY A 114 10.54 13.97 -7.16
N ALA A 115 11.37 13.70 -8.17
CA ALA A 115 12.81 13.45 -8.04
C ALA A 115 13.64 14.61 -7.40
N ASP A 116 13.00 15.70 -7.05
CA ASP A 116 13.58 16.96 -6.57
C ASP A 116 13.41 17.18 -5.04
N GLY A 117 12.64 16.33 -4.34
CA GLY A 117 12.50 16.39 -2.87
C GLY A 117 11.81 17.64 -2.33
N TYR A 118 10.89 18.23 -3.12
CA TYR A 118 10.08 19.37 -2.70
C TYR A 118 8.60 19.02 -2.72
N THR A 119 7.85 19.61 -1.77
CA THR A 119 6.38 19.68 -1.88
C THR A 119 5.99 20.72 -2.91
N SER A 120 4.70 20.75 -3.27
CA SER A 120 4.10 21.84 -4.04
C SER A 120 3.04 22.53 -3.19
N CYS A 121 3.16 23.82 -2.97
CA CYS A 121 2.18 24.58 -2.21
C CYS A 121 1.90 25.95 -2.84
N TRP A 122 0.72 26.51 -2.57
CA TRP A 122 0.34 27.82 -3.10
C TRP A 122 1.03 28.94 -2.36
N SER A 123 1.24 28.75 -1.08
CA SER A 123 1.77 29.78 -0.21
C SER A 123 2.33 29.14 1.05
N PRO A 124 3.52 29.62 1.50
CA PRO A 124 4.11 29.13 2.75
C PRO A 124 3.21 29.37 3.97
N GLU A 125 2.28 30.34 3.92
CA GLU A 125 1.39 30.67 5.03
C GLU A 125 0.35 29.61 5.32
N ASN A 126 0.00 28.78 4.31
CA ASN A 126 -1.11 27.82 4.43
C ASN A 126 -0.68 26.35 4.28
N CYS A 127 0.60 26.10 4.07
CA CYS A 127 1.07 24.74 3.81
C CYS A 127 1.33 23.91 5.08
N LEU A 128 1.34 24.55 6.27
CA LEU A 128 1.62 23.87 7.53
C LEU A 128 0.35 23.77 8.38
N ALA A 129 0.11 22.60 8.95
CA ALA A 129 -0.93 22.33 9.92
C ALA A 129 -0.28 21.79 11.20
N THR A 130 -0.77 22.21 12.38
CA THR A 130 -0.28 21.69 13.65
C THR A 130 -1.44 21.42 14.59
N GLY A 131 -1.47 20.24 15.22
CA GLY A 131 -2.53 19.82 16.13
C GLY A 131 -2.13 18.55 16.86
N ASP A 132 -2.84 18.23 17.93
CA ASP A 132 -2.76 16.91 18.56
C ASP A 132 -3.75 16.01 17.84
N TYR A 133 -3.27 15.30 16.81
CA TYR A 133 -4.14 14.52 15.92
C TYR A 133 -4.42 13.13 16.48
N ASN A 134 -3.50 12.54 17.23
CA ASN A 134 -3.67 11.23 17.86
C ASN A 134 -4.15 11.32 19.32
N PHE A 135 -4.38 12.53 19.84
CA PHE A 135 -4.92 12.84 21.17
C PHE A 135 -4.05 12.29 22.32
N ASP A 136 -2.73 12.25 22.13
CA ASP A 136 -1.77 11.79 23.14
C ASP A 136 -1.21 12.94 24.04
N GLY A 137 -1.66 14.16 23.80
CA GLY A 137 -1.29 15.36 24.53
C GLY A 137 -0.07 16.09 23.97
N TYR A 138 0.48 15.62 22.84
CA TYR A 138 1.55 16.28 22.11
C TYR A 138 1.04 16.76 20.74
N ARG A 139 1.52 17.92 20.31
CA ARG A 139 1.13 18.40 18.98
C ARG A 139 2.00 17.81 17.90
N ASP A 140 1.36 17.42 16.85
CA ASP A 140 1.92 16.88 15.62
C ASP A 140 2.07 17.97 14.56
N ILE A 141 2.76 17.63 13.47
CA ILE A 141 3.04 18.51 12.35
C ILE A 141 2.50 17.89 11.07
N GLY A 142 1.70 18.64 10.31
CA GLY A 142 1.22 18.30 8.97
C GLY A 142 1.76 19.29 7.95
N LEU A 143 2.16 18.80 6.80
CA LEU A 143 2.64 19.61 5.67
C LEU A 143 1.86 19.26 4.41
N GLN A 144 1.39 20.32 3.71
CA GLN A 144 0.79 20.17 2.40
C GLN A 144 1.80 19.57 1.41
N LEU A 145 1.37 18.53 0.72
CA LEU A 145 2.21 17.77 -0.19
C LEU A 145 2.19 18.31 -1.61
N ASP A 146 1.00 18.52 -2.12
CA ASP A 146 0.75 18.92 -3.50
C ASP A 146 -0.38 19.94 -3.54
N ASN A 147 -0.53 20.55 -4.70
CA ASN A 147 -1.46 21.61 -4.95
C ASN A 147 -2.40 21.31 -6.14
N PRO A 148 -3.11 20.19 -6.11
CA PRO A 148 -4.07 19.86 -7.14
C PRO A 148 -5.30 20.77 -7.04
N ALA A 149 -6.12 20.80 -8.10
CA ALA A 149 -7.38 21.53 -8.11
C ALA A 149 -8.41 20.99 -7.09
N TYR A 150 -8.20 19.76 -6.60
CA TYR A 150 -9.08 19.04 -5.67
C TYR A 150 -8.22 18.25 -4.67
N ASN A 151 -8.74 17.98 -3.49
CA ASN A 151 -8.09 17.13 -2.49
C ASN A 151 -6.62 17.52 -2.23
N VAL A 152 -6.42 18.61 -1.53
CA VAL A 152 -5.06 19.07 -1.20
C VAL A 152 -4.45 18.12 -0.18
N PRO A 153 -3.51 17.23 -0.56
CA PRO A 153 -3.00 16.21 0.32
C PRO A 153 -2.04 16.79 1.37
N PHE A 154 -2.09 16.21 2.56
CA PHE A 154 -1.17 16.52 3.65
C PHE A 154 -0.46 15.29 4.13
N TYR A 155 0.81 15.42 4.50
CA TYR A 155 1.60 14.43 5.20
C TYR A 155 1.80 14.84 6.65
N TYR A 156 1.85 13.86 7.56
CA TYR A 156 1.95 14.11 8.98
C TYR A 156 3.16 13.42 9.60
N TRP A 157 3.82 14.13 10.49
CA TRP A 157 4.78 13.60 11.46
C TRP A 157 4.14 13.66 12.83
N PHE A 158 4.03 12.51 13.48
CA PHE A 158 3.52 12.42 14.84
C PHE A 158 4.68 12.42 15.82
N TYR A 159 4.49 13.17 16.93
CA TYR A 159 5.50 13.20 17.97
C TYR A 159 5.47 11.90 18.77
N ASP A 160 6.64 11.30 18.98
CA ASP A 160 6.82 10.11 19.79
C ASP A 160 7.56 10.46 21.08
N ALA A 161 6.84 10.45 22.20
CA ALA A 161 7.40 10.76 23.52
C ALA A 161 8.45 9.73 24.01
N GLN A 162 8.49 8.52 23.44
CA GLN A 162 9.47 7.49 23.78
C GLN A 162 10.83 7.78 23.16
N THR A 163 10.84 8.22 21.92
CA THR A 163 12.06 8.57 21.18
C THR A 163 12.43 10.04 21.31
N ASP A 164 11.52 10.86 21.87
CA ASP A 164 11.66 12.31 22.02
C ASP A 164 11.87 13.04 20.69
N GLY A 165 11.12 12.66 19.65
CA GLY A 165 11.22 13.22 18.31
C GLY A 165 9.98 12.98 17.46
N PHE A 166 9.96 13.59 16.28
CA PHE A 166 8.90 13.37 15.30
C PHE A 166 9.21 12.15 14.46
N ARG A 167 8.19 11.33 14.20
CA ARG A 167 8.27 10.19 13.29
C ARG A 167 7.36 10.40 12.07
N PRO A 168 7.81 10.05 10.86
CA PRO A 168 6.94 9.99 9.69
C PRO A 168 5.75 9.08 9.99
N TYR A 169 4.53 9.53 9.66
CA TYR A 169 3.35 8.73 9.96
C TYR A 169 2.57 8.36 8.69
N GLY A 170 2.08 9.34 7.91
CA GLY A 170 1.33 9.05 6.71
C GLY A 170 0.71 10.27 6.04
N SER A 171 0.07 10.03 4.90
CA SER A 171 -0.61 11.07 4.13
C SER A 171 -2.12 10.86 4.07
N TRP A 172 -2.86 11.96 3.99
CA TRP A 172 -4.30 12.00 3.78
C TRP A 172 -4.64 12.88 2.57
N ALA A 173 -5.75 12.54 1.93
CA ALA A 173 -6.24 13.26 0.75
C ALA A 173 -6.58 14.73 1.02
N PHE A 174 -6.75 15.13 2.28
CA PHE A 174 -6.94 16.49 2.74
C PHE A 174 -6.41 16.68 4.16
N ALA A 175 -6.36 17.93 4.64
CA ALA A 175 -5.95 18.22 6.01
C ALA A 175 -6.88 17.53 7.02
N LEU A 176 -6.30 16.94 8.06
CA LEU A 176 -7.04 16.43 9.21
C LEU A 176 -7.55 17.59 10.06
N GLU A 177 -8.82 17.54 10.44
CA GLU A 177 -9.45 18.49 11.37
C GLU A 177 -9.69 17.80 12.71
N PRO A 178 -8.92 18.11 13.78
CA PRO A 178 -9.12 17.49 15.08
C PRO A 178 -10.36 18.04 15.78
N ASP A 179 -11.20 17.15 16.28
CA ASP A 179 -12.32 17.41 17.19
C ASP A 179 -11.93 16.92 18.58
N GLU A 180 -11.41 17.82 19.41
CA GLU A 180 -10.90 17.51 20.75
C GLU A 180 -12.00 17.03 21.71
N GLU A 181 -13.28 17.43 21.50
CA GLU A 181 -14.41 17.01 22.37
C GLU A 181 -14.73 15.52 22.17
N ASN A 182 -14.64 15.03 20.95
CA ASN A 182 -14.98 13.65 20.58
C ASN A 182 -13.75 12.76 20.40
N GLU A 183 -12.53 13.31 20.51
CA GLU A 183 -11.26 12.64 20.24
C GLU A 183 -11.27 11.93 18.89
N VAL A 184 -11.57 12.70 17.84
CA VAL A 184 -11.57 12.23 16.45
C VAL A 184 -10.91 13.25 15.52
N CYS A 185 -10.30 12.77 14.43
CA CYS A 185 -9.92 13.61 13.31
C CYS A 185 -10.85 13.37 12.14
N ILE A 186 -11.25 14.46 11.47
CA ILE A 186 -12.14 14.41 10.30
C ILE A 186 -11.31 14.77 9.08
N CYS A 187 -11.46 14.00 8.00
CA CYS A 187 -10.91 14.28 6.69
C CYS A 187 -12.03 14.28 5.64
N GLN A 188 -12.23 15.40 4.95
CA GLN A 188 -13.22 15.51 3.89
C GLN A 188 -12.51 15.57 2.54
N TRP A 189 -12.87 14.66 1.63
CA TRP A 189 -12.28 14.57 0.31
C TRP A 189 -13.28 14.04 -0.72
N HIS A 190 -12.95 14.09 -2.01
CA HIS A 190 -13.87 13.61 -3.02
C HIS A 190 -13.14 13.10 -4.29
N VAL A 191 -13.78 12.12 -4.93
CA VAL A 191 -13.49 11.68 -6.29
C VAL A 191 -14.81 11.67 -7.03
N THR A 192 -15.05 12.70 -7.83
CA THR A 192 -16.33 12.91 -8.52
C THR A 192 -16.82 11.64 -9.23
N PRO A 193 -18.04 11.13 -8.95
CA PRO A 193 -19.15 11.81 -8.26
C PRO A 193 -19.26 11.58 -6.75
N GLU A 194 -18.27 11.03 -6.09
CA GLU A 194 -18.30 10.59 -4.71
C GLU A 194 -17.63 11.60 -3.78
N TYR A 195 -18.26 11.85 -2.61
CA TYR A 195 -17.77 12.72 -1.56
C TYR A 195 -17.68 11.91 -0.27
N TYR A 196 -16.55 11.99 0.41
CA TYR A 196 -16.22 11.21 1.57
C TYR A 196 -16.01 12.11 2.79
N THR A 197 -16.56 11.68 3.93
CA THR A 197 -16.23 12.21 5.24
C THR A 197 -15.69 11.06 6.07
N ASP A 198 -14.38 11.02 6.21
CA ASP A 198 -13.67 10.03 7.00
C ASP A 198 -13.47 10.53 8.43
N THR A 199 -13.80 9.69 9.41
CA THR A 199 -13.57 9.93 10.82
C THR A 199 -12.54 8.95 11.33
N TYR A 200 -11.41 9.46 11.79
CA TYR A 200 -10.31 8.70 12.36
C TYR A 200 -10.32 8.77 13.89
N ARG A 201 -9.89 7.70 14.54
CA ARG A 201 -9.71 7.63 16.00
C ARG A 201 -8.31 7.14 16.35
N PRO A 202 -7.81 7.49 17.56
CA PRO A 202 -6.57 6.91 18.08
C PRO A 202 -6.64 5.38 18.08
N ASP A 203 -5.57 4.73 17.63
CA ASP A 203 -5.42 3.26 17.66
C ASP A 203 -4.92 2.73 19.01
N GLY A 204 -4.48 3.62 19.91
CA GLY A 204 -3.88 3.28 21.20
C GLY A 204 -2.38 2.99 21.14
N GLU A 205 -1.79 3.00 19.94
CA GLU A 205 -0.36 2.76 19.69
C GLU A 205 0.37 4.03 19.20
N GLY A 206 -0.32 5.17 19.30
CA GLY A 206 0.18 6.48 18.89
C GLY A 206 -0.10 6.82 17.43
N GLY A 207 -1.01 6.10 16.79
CA GLY A 207 -1.50 6.33 15.43
C GLY A 207 -3.01 6.56 15.40
N LEU A 208 -3.55 6.47 14.18
CA LEU A 208 -4.98 6.64 13.88
C LEU A 208 -5.48 5.47 13.03
N TYR A 209 -6.71 5.04 13.26
CA TYR A 209 -7.42 4.15 12.36
C TYR A 209 -8.68 4.81 11.82
N LEU A 210 -9.10 4.44 10.62
CA LEU A 210 -10.37 4.87 10.05
C LEU A 210 -11.51 4.20 10.84
N ALA A 211 -12.24 4.98 11.65
CA ALA A 211 -13.34 4.46 12.46
C ALA A 211 -14.68 4.51 11.72
N ARG A 212 -14.85 5.48 10.83
CA ARG A 212 -16.08 5.68 10.07
C ARG A 212 -15.79 6.38 8.76
N ARG A 213 -16.48 5.94 7.71
CA ARG A 213 -16.58 6.64 6.43
C ARG A 213 -18.03 6.89 6.08
N ASP A 214 -18.38 8.13 5.83
CA ASP A 214 -19.67 8.52 5.24
C ASP A 214 -19.41 8.90 3.78
N THR A 215 -20.08 8.22 2.86
CA THR A 215 -19.96 8.44 1.42
C THR A 215 -21.25 9.00 0.87
N GLU A 216 -21.18 10.08 0.10
CA GLU A 216 -22.30 10.63 -0.68
C GLU A 216 -21.98 10.53 -2.17
N VAL A 217 -22.84 9.85 -2.93
CA VAL A 217 -22.69 9.67 -4.38
C VAL A 217 -23.75 10.51 -5.11
N TYR A 218 -23.31 11.41 -5.95
CA TYR A 218 -24.17 12.33 -6.70
C TYR A 218 -24.44 11.79 -8.10
N TYR A 219 -25.63 11.21 -8.31
CA TYR A 219 -26.07 10.76 -9.63
C TYR A 219 -26.80 11.88 -10.38
N SER A 220 -26.49 12.05 -11.64
CA SER A 220 -27.10 13.12 -12.47
C SER A 220 -28.61 13.00 -12.66
N THR A 221 -29.20 11.83 -12.39
CA THR A 221 -30.62 11.51 -12.65
C THR A 221 -31.39 11.07 -11.42
N ASP A 222 -30.76 10.46 -10.42
CA ASP A 222 -31.45 9.71 -9.35
C ASP A 222 -31.25 10.33 -7.95
N GLY A 223 -30.62 11.49 -7.86
CA GLY A 223 -30.38 12.17 -6.58
C GLY A 223 -29.07 11.78 -5.92
N VAL A 224 -29.01 11.87 -4.59
CA VAL A 224 -27.86 11.53 -3.76
C VAL A 224 -28.13 10.19 -3.09
N LYS A 225 -27.21 9.25 -3.18
CA LYS A 225 -27.18 8.07 -2.31
C LYS A 225 -26.13 8.28 -1.23
N SER A 226 -26.43 7.90 0.00
CA SER A 226 -25.51 8.02 1.14
C SER A 226 -25.29 6.65 1.76
N PHE A 227 -24.05 6.35 2.10
CA PHE A 227 -23.60 5.12 2.75
C PHE A 227 -22.80 5.48 4.00
N THR A 228 -22.84 4.61 4.99
CA THR A 228 -21.99 4.74 6.19
C THR A 228 -21.31 3.41 6.46
N GLU A 229 -20.00 3.44 6.58
CA GLU A 229 -19.15 2.31 6.94
C GLU A 229 -18.58 2.57 8.34
N VAL A 230 -18.46 1.53 9.15
CA VAL A 230 -17.90 1.62 10.50
C VAL A 230 -16.86 0.52 10.66
N TYR A 231 -15.71 0.87 11.19
CA TYR A 231 -14.57 0.00 11.37
C TYR A 231 -14.10 -0.01 12.82
N THR A 232 -13.45 -1.08 13.23
CA THR A 232 -12.70 -1.17 14.50
C THR A 232 -11.21 -0.93 14.25
N ALA A 233 -10.43 -0.74 15.31
CA ALA A 233 -8.99 -0.52 15.20
C ALA A 233 -8.23 -1.66 14.49
N ASN A 234 -8.81 -2.86 14.48
CA ASN A 234 -8.22 -4.05 13.86
C ASN A 234 -8.68 -4.29 12.41
N GLU A 235 -9.56 -3.43 11.88
CA GLU A 235 -10.12 -3.54 10.54
C GLU A 235 -9.49 -2.50 9.61
N GLN A 236 -9.05 -2.97 8.45
CA GLN A 236 -8.51 -2.16 7.37
C GLN A 236 -9.37 -2.35 6.12
N PRO A 237 -10.05 -1.31 5.61
CA PRO A 237 -10.65 -1.39 4.28
C PRO A 237 -9.54 -1.47 3.23
N LEU A 238 -9.64 -2.45 2.32
CA LEU A 238 -8.66 -2.67 1.26
C LEU A 238 -9.07 -1.99 -0.04
N THR A 239 -10.29 -2.32 -0.50
CA THR A 239 -10.83 -1.82 -1.79
C THR A 239 -12.32 -2.11 -1.90
N TYR A 240 -12.90 -1.70 -3.02
CA TYR A 240 -14.31 -1.91 -3.38
C TYR A 240 -14.38 -2.71 -4.69
N ALA A 241 -15.31 -3.66 -4.77
CA ALA A 241 -15.51 -4.45 -5.98
C ALA A 241 -16.92 -5.05 -6.03
N ASP A 242 -17.57 -5.04 -7.19
CA ASP A 242 -18.86 -5.71 -7.42
C ASP A 242 -18.62 -7.23 -7.57
N LEU A 243 -18.61 -7.95 -6.46
CA LEU A 243 -18.35 -9.38 -6.41
C LEU A 243 -19.60 -10.21 -6.76
N ASP A 244 -20.78 -9.77 -6.35
CA ASP A 244 -22.00 -10.51 -6.61
C ASP A 244 -22.71 -10.08 -7.92
N ARG A 245 -22.14 -9.11 -8.61
CA ARG A 245 -22.56 -8.60 -9.92
C ARG A 245 -23.98 -8.02 -9.92
N ASP A 246 -24.37 -7.41 -8.81
CA ASP A 246 -25.65 -6.71 -8.68
C ASP A 246 -25.58 -5.22 -9.10
N GLY A 247 -24.37 -4.72 -9.38
CA GLY A 247 -24.07 -3.36 -9.81
C GLY A 247 -23.76 -2.40 -8.66
N GLU A 248 -23.69 -2.90 -7.43
CA GLU A 248 -23.20 -2.19 -6.24
C GLU A 248 -21.91 -2.87 -5.76
N ASP A 249 -20.86 -2.08 -5.46
CA ASP A 249 -19.60 -2.63 -4.98
C ASP A 249 -19.73 -3.12 -3.54
N GLU A 250 -19.10 -4.24 -3.21
CA GLU A 250 -18.83 -4.68 -1.85
C GLU A 250 -17.56 -4.02 -1.32
N ILE A 251 -17.50 -3.84 -0.01
CA ILE A 251 -16.32 -3.39 0.73
C ILE A 251 -15.50 -4.62 1.12
N LEU A 252 -14.24 -4.66 0.69
CA LEU A 252 -13.31 -5.70 1.12
C LEU A 252 -12.52 -5.19 2.31
N VAL A 253 -12.62 -5.91 3.43
CA VAL A 253 -12.03 -5.55 4.72
C VAL A 253 -11.09 -6.64 5.19
N LEU A 254 -9.90 -6.26 5.62
CA LEU A 254 -8.96 -7.13 6.32
C LEU A 254 -9.07 -6.86 7.82
N THR A 255 -9.31 -7.90 8.61
CA THR A 255 -9.27 -7.83 10.06
C THR A 255 -8.05 -8.57 10.57
N THR A 256 -7.26 -7.94 11.43
CA THR A 256 -6.10 -8.54 12.09
C THR A 256 -6.46 -8.90 13.53
N SER A 257 -6.21 -10.15 13.94
CA SER A 257 -6.41 -10.55 15.35
C SER A 257 -5.27 -10.04 16.22
N GLU A 258 -5.55 -9.94 17.52
CA GLU A 258 -4.45 -9.84 18.50
C GLU A 258 -3.48 -11.01 18.35
N PRO A 259 -2.16 -10.80 18.60
CA PRO A 259 -1.18 -11.87 18.58
C PRO A 259 -1.52 -12.96 19.59
N ASP A 260 -1.39 -14.21 19.21
CA ASP A 260 -1.52 -15.35 20.11
C ASP A 260 -0.29 -15.54 21.03
N GLU A 261 -0.25 -16.61 21.81
CA GLU A 261 0.86 -16.94 22.71
C GLU A 261 2.22 -17.16 22.00
N PHE A 262 2.21 -17.29 20.67
CA PHE A 262 3.38 -17.43 19.82
C PHE A 262 3.70 -16.15 19.03
N ALA A 263 3.04 -15.03 19.36
CA ALA A 263 3.11 -13.75 18.64
C ALA A 263 2.65 -13.84 17.17
N ILE A 264 1.71 -14.75 16.86
CA ILE A 264 1.14 -14.92 15.53
C ILE A 264 -0.21 -14.20 15.48
N CYS A 265 -0.34 -13.23 14.56
CA CYS A 265 -1.61 -12.63 14.19
C CYS A 265 -2.32 -13.51 13.14
N ARG A 266 -3.63 -13.56 13.22
CA ARG A 266 -4.49 -14.17 12.20
C ARG A 266 -5.17 -13.05 11.43
N TYR A 267 -5.41 -13.29 10.16
CA TYR A 267 -6.10 -12.35 9.31
C TYR A 267 -7.44 -12.94 8.87
N THR A 268 -8.44 -12.08 8.75
CA THR A 268 -9.74 -12.43 8.18
C THR A 268 -10.03 -11.45 7.06
N LEU A 269 -10.14 -11.96 5.83
CA LEU A 269 -10.60 -11.20 4.67
C LEU A 269 -12.12 -11.38 4.57
N GLU A 270 -12.85 -10.26 4.51
CA GLU A 270 -14.30 -10.24 4.45
C GLU A 270 -14.77 -9.29 3.36
N ALA A 271 -15.80 -9.68 2.61
CA ALA A 271 -16.54 -8.78 1.74
C ALA A 271 -17.90 -8.47 2.33
N ARG A 272 -18.24 -7.20 2.46
CA ARG A 272 -19.45 -6.67 3.07
C ARG A 272 -20.19 -5.77 2.10
N LYS A 273 -21.53 -5.93 2.04
CA LYS A 273 -22.39 -4.91 1.43
C LYS A 273 -22.54 -3.71 2.36
N TYR A 274 -22.90 -2.55 1.82
CA TYR A 274 -23.14 -1.33 2.58
C TYR A 274 -24.24 -1.47 3.66
N ASN A 275 -25.12 -2.47 3.54
CA ASN A 275 -26.12 -2.78 4.56
C ASN A 275 -25.60 -3.68 5.69
N GLY A 276 -24.30 -4.00 5.69
CA GLY A 276 -23.64 -4.88 6.65
C GLY A 276 -23.78 -6.38 6.36
N THR A 277 -24.43 -6.77 5.24
CA THR A 277 -24.51 -8.18 4.86
C THR A 277 -23.16 -8.67 4.41
N VAL A 278 -22.64 -9.71 5.06
CA VAL A 278 -21.37 -10.35 4.70
C VAL A 278 -21.62 -11.30 3.52
N LEU A 279 -20.89 -11.11 2.44
CA LEU A 279 -20.93 -11.96 1.24
C LEU A 279 -20.01 -13.17 1.38
N PHE A 280 -18.79 -12.96 1.85
CA PHE A 280 -17.88 -14.03 2.21
C PHE A 280 -16.96 -13.64 3.37
N THR A 281 -16.41 -14.67 4.03
CA THR A 281 -15.37 -14.54 5.03
C THR A 281 -14.31 -15.61 4.77
N LYS A 282 -13.05 -15.22 4.72
CA LYS A 282 -11.92 -16.14 4.58
C LYS A 282 -10.93 -15.89 5.69
N GLU A 283 -10.69 -16.92 6.53
CA GLU A 283 -9.62 -16.88 7.52
C GLU A 283 -8.29 -17.23 6.86
N VAL A 284 -7.29 -16.43 7.13
CA VAL A 284 -5.91 -16.61 6.69
C VAL A 284 -5.04 -16.77 7.93
N THR A 285 -4.37 -17.89 8.03
CA THR A 285 -3.42 -18.13 9.12
C THR A 285 -2.02 -18.13 8.52
N PRO A 286 -1.17 -17.15 8.83
CA PRO A 286 0.21 -17.20 8.39
C PRO A 286 0.91 -18.39 9.06
N TYR A 287 1.34 -19.35 8.25
CA TYR A 287 2.17 -20.44 8.71
C TYR A 287 3.64 -20.04 8.54
N TYR A 288 4.50 -20.52 9.43
CA TYR A 288 5.96 -20.29 9.35
C TYR A 288 6.59 -20.78 8.04
N THR A 289 5.87 -21.57 7.27
CA THR A 289 6.36 -22.28 6.08
C THR A 289 5.41 -22.21 4.91
N GLY A 290 4.55 -21.21 4.84
CA GLY A 290 3.60 -21.03 3.77
C GLY A 290 3.06 -19.61 3.73
N TRP A 291 2.44 -19.25 2.61
CA TRP A 291 1.83 -17.96 2.40
C TRP A 291 0.51 -18.07 1.65
N ASP A 292 -0.37 -17.16 1.94
CA ASP A 292 -1.64 -16.97 1.26
C ASP A 292 -1.61 -15.65 0.50
N THR A 293 -2.07 -15.66 -0.74
CA THR A 293 -2.18 -14.45 -1.57
C THR A 293 -3.55 -14.41 -2.23
N PHE A 294 -4.19 -13.26 -2.16
CA PHE A 294 -5.53 -13.03 -2.71
C PHE A 294 -5.49 -11.91 -3.73
N PHE A 295 -6.12 -12.14 -4.88
CA PHE A 295 -6.27 -11.15 -5.94
C PHE A 295 -7.73 -10.97 -6.34
N LEU A 296 -8.06 -9.80 -6.86
CA LEU A 296 -9.27 -9.58 -7.66
C LEU A 296 -8.97 -9.78 -9.13
N CYS A 297 -9.84 -10.55 -9.79
CA CYS A 297 -9.81 -10.79 -11.22
C CYS A 297 -11.07 -10.17 -11.83
N TYR A 298 -10.95 -9.02 -12.47
CA TYR A 298 -12.10 -8.33 -13.08
C TYR A 298 -12.43 -8.92 -14.45
N GLY A 299 -13.73 -9.15 -14.68
CA GLY A 299 -14.18 -9.71 -15.94
C GLY A 299 -15.70 -9.80 -16.09
N GLU A 300 -16.16 -10.23 -17.27
CA GLU A 300 -17.56 -10.55 -17.52
C GLU A 300 -17.82 -12.02 -17.18
N ASP A 301 -18.96 -12.30 -16.55
CA ASP A 301 -19.43 -13.66 -16.34
C ASP A 301 -20.01 -14.27 -17.65
N GLU A 302 -20.50 -15.50 -17.56
CA GLU A 302 -21.15 -16.21 -18.68
C GLU A 302 -22.37 -15.49 -19.27
N ASN A 303 -22.94 -14.51 -18.56
CA ASN A 303 -24.08 -13.70 -19.01
C ASN A 303 -23.64 -12.32 -19.52
N GLY A 304 -22.34 -12.02 -19.54
CA GLY A 304 -21.79 -10.73 -19.94
C GLY A 304 -21.96 -9.64 -18.88
N VAL A 305 -22.12 -10.02 -17.60
CA VAL A 305 -22.20 -9.09 -16.48
C VAL A 305 -20.79 -8.87 -15.94
N TRP A 306 -20.35 -7.62 -15.91
CA TRP A 306 -19.05 -7.22 -15.39
C TRP A 306 -19.03 -7.28 -13.87
N GLY A 307 -17.92 -7.68 -13.30
CA GLY A 307 -17.67 -7.71 -11.85
C GLY A 307 -16.31 -8.31 -11.55
N ALA A 308 -16.06 -8.71 -10.31
CA ALA A 308 -14.81 -9.31 -9.89
C ALA A 308 -15.02 -10.72 -9.33
N ASP A 309 -14.02 -11.57 -9.53
CA ASP A 309 -13.86 -12.88 -8.90
C ASP A 309 -12.63 -12.85 -8.00
N VAL A 310 -12.58 -13.70 -6.98
CA VAL A 310 -11.46 -13.77 -6.04
C VAL A 310 -10.56 -14.94 -6.41
N LEU A 311 -9.30 -14.68 -6.74
CA LEU A 311 -8.26 -15.69 -6.88
C LEU A 311 -7.52 -15.83 -5.56
N CYS A 312 -7.52 -17.04 -5.01
CA CYS A 312 -6.78 -17.40 -3.81
C CYS A 312 -5.62 -18.32 -4.21
N TYR A 313 -4.39 -17.94 -3.92
CA TYR A 313 -3.21 -18.78 -4.08
C TYR A 313 -2.60 -19.07 -2.71
N GLN A 314 -2.31 -20.33 -2.43
CA GLN A 314 -1.82 -20.78 -1.12
C GLN A 314 -0.65 -21.73 -1.28
N THR A 315 0.35 -21.57 -0.43
CA THR A 315 1.43 -22.55 -0.27
C THR A 315 1.53 -22.98 1.17
N HIS A 316 1.88 -24.22 1.38
CA HIS A 316 2.13 -24.77 2.71
C HIS A 316 3.28 -25.77 2.65
N GLU A 317 4.19 -25.70 3.64
CA GLU A 317 5.24 -26.70 3.83
C GLU A 317 5.39 -27.00 5.32
N ASP A 318 5.29 -28.28 5.71
CA ASP A 318 5.58 -28.75 7.06
C ASP A 318 6.44 -30.01 6.99
N ARG A 319 7.62 -29.97 7.61
CA ARG A 319 8.56 -31.11 7.75
C ARG A 319 8.90 -31.81 6.43
N GLY A 320 9.06 -31.02 5.37
CA GLY A 320 9.41 -31.53 4.04
C GLY A 320 8.23 -32.07 3.23
N VAL A 321 7.01 -31.95 3.73
CA VAL A 321 5.78 -32.15 2.95
C VAL A 321 5.16 -30.82 2.69
N GLY A 322 4.85 -30.55 1.43
CA GLY A 322 4.23 -29.29 1.04
C GLY A 322 3.08 -29.47 0.08
N SER A 323 2.30 -28.41 -0.04
CA SER A 323 1.24 -28.28 -1.03
C SER A 323 1.21 -26.88 -1.58
N CYS A 324 0.81 -26.77 -2.86
CA CYS A 324 0.39 -25.52 -3.46
C CYS A 324 -1.03 -25.70 -3.96
N SER A 325 -1.87 -24.68 -3.79
CA SER A 325 -3.23 -24.67 -4.32
C SER A 325 -3.57 -23.30 -4.87
N TYR A 326 -4.49 -23.28 -5.82
CA TYR A 326 -5.19 -22.07 -6.23
C TYR A 326 -6.67 -22.37 -6.39
N ASP A 327 -7.50 -21.38 -6.10
CA ASP A 327 -8.95 -21.40 -6.29
C ASP A 327 -9.39 -20.05 -6.88
N LEU A 328 -10.09 -20.08 -8.02
CA LEU A 328 -10.80 -18.93 -8.56
C LEU A 328 -12.27 -19.05 -8.16
N ILE A 329 -12.75 -18.08 -7.39
CA ILE A 329 -14.05 -18.13 -6.74
C ILE A 329 -14.89 -16.94 -7.20
N SER A 330 -16.10 -17.22 -7.70
CA SER A 330 -17.10 -16.23 -8.03
C SER A 330 -18.20 -16.19 -6.98
N TYR A 331 -18.67 -14.99 -6.70
CA TYR A 331 -19.81 -14.72 -5.80
C TYR A 331 -21.03 -14.20 -6.56
N ALA A 332 -21.06 -14.29 -7.89
CA ALA A 332 -22.15 -13.84 -8.74
C ALA A 332 -23.52 -14.35 -8.27
N GLY A 333 -24.45 -13.41 -8.06
CA GLY A 333 -25.78 -13.69 -7.50
C GLY A 333 -25.77 -14.03 -6.01
N GLY A 334 -24.77 -13.58 -5.27
CA GLY A 334 -24.65 -13.76 -3.82
C GLY A 334 -24.37 -15.21 -3.39
N ARG A 335 -23.74 -16.02 -4.26
CA ARG A 335 -23.42 -17.43 -3.98
C ARG A 335 -22.01 -17.75 -4.39
N GLU A 336 -21.28 -18.40 -3.49
CA GLU A 336 -19.96 -18.93 -3.76
C GLU A 336 -20.00 -20.02 -4.83
N ARG A 337 -19.17 -19.89 -5.85
CA ARG A 337 -18.98 -20.86 -6.95
C ARG A 337 -17.49 -20.96 -7.26
N TYR A 338 -16.96 -22.15 -7.20
CA TYR A 338 -15.61 -22.42 -7.71
C TYR A 338 -15.66 -22.46 -9.24
N LEU A 339 -14.92 -21.56 -9.89
CA LEU A 339 -14.82 -21.47 -11.35
C LEU A 339 -13.68 -22.35 -11.85
N ASP A 340 -12.55 -22.34 -11.17
CA ASP A 340 -11.34 -23.12 -11.43
C ASP A 340 -10.59 -23.34 -10.12
N GLY A 341 -9.79 -24.40 -10.05
CA GLY A 341 -8.97 -24.66 -8.87
C GLY A 341 -8.19 -25.95 -9.01
N ASN A 342 -7.02 -25.99 -8.41
CA ASN A 342 -6.18 -27.18 -8.38
C ASN A 342 -5.28 -27.18 -7.12
N THR A 343 -4.93 -28.38 -6.69
CA THR A 343 -4.01 -28.58 -5.57
C THR A 343 -2.98 -29.63 -5.94
N ILE A 344 -1.72 -29.35 -5.68
CA ILE A 344 -0.64 -30.32 -5.80
C ILE A 344 0.04 -30.53 -4.45
N THR A 345 0.44 -31.76 -4.19
CA THR A 345 1.22 -32.12 -3.01
C THR A 345 2.60 -32.58 -3.42
N PHE A 346 3.62 -32.21 -2.67
CA PHE A 346 5.02 -32.55 -2.94
C PHE A 346 5.76 -32.94 -1.66
N VAL A 347 6.88 -33.60 -1.83
CA VAL A 347 7.79 -33.94 -0.72
C VAL A 347 9.19 -33.44 -1.06
N LEU A 348 9.72 -32.59 -0.21
CA LEU A 348 11.10 -32.15 -0.27
C LEU A 348 11.95 -33.12 0.56
N GLU A 349 12.80 -33.89 -0.09
CA GLU A 349 13.74 -34.80 0.61
C GLU A 349 14.79 -33.96 1.32
N ALA A 350 14.72 -33.89 2.64
CA ALA A 350 15.82 -33.37 3.44
C ALA A 350 16.81 -34.51 3.71
N ASP A 351 18.11 -34.25 3.52
CA ASP A 351 19.16 -35.18 3.81
C ASP A 351 19.06 -35.70 5.28
N GLY A 352 18.76 -36.96 5.44
CA GLY A 352 18.65 -37.61 6.76
C GLY A 352 17.25 -37.58 7.39
N ALA A 353 16.23 -37.09 6.71
CA ALA A 353 14.84 -37.15 7.19
C ALA A 353 14.28 -38.57 7.17
N ALA A 354 13.42 -38.90 8.15
CA ALA A 354 12.68 -40.16 8.13
C ALA A 354 11.79 -40.23 6.87
N PRO A 355 11.65 -41.44 6.24
CA PRO A 355 10.81 -41.55 5.05
C PRO A 355 9.38 -41.13 5.37
N VAL A 356 8.88 -40.17 4.55
CA VAL A 356 7.49 -39.67 4.64
C VAL A 356 6.56 -40.78 4.15
N PRO A 357 5.53 -41.18 4.92
CA PRO A 357 4.62 -42.25 4.48
C PRO A 357 3.81 -41.82 3.26
N ASP A 358 3.49 -42.83 2.45
CA ASP A 358 2.60 -42.86 1.25
C ASP A 358 1.75 -41.59 1.02
N ILE A 359 2.42 -40.54 0.55
CA ILE A 359 1.75 -39.35 0.05
C ILE A 359 1.75 -39.41 -1.48
N ASP A 360 0.60 -39.19 -2.08
CA ASP A 360 0.45 -39.12 -3.53
C ASP A 360 1.17 -37.86 -4.02
N ARG A 361 2.38 -38.05 -4.55
CA ARG A 361 3.25 -36.96 -4.99
C ARG A 361 2.87 -36.55 -6.41
N ALA A 362 2.70 -35.28 -6.65
CA ALA A 362 2.51 -34.79 -8.01
C ALA A 362 3.67 -35.22 -8.92
N THR A 363 3.35 -35.71 -10.10
CA THR A 363 4.35 -35.94 -11.16
C THR A 363 4.79 -34.60 -11.75
N GLN A 364 5.96 -34.56 -12.40
CA GLN A 364 6.43 -33.35 -13.08
C GLN A 364 5.37 -32.81 -14.08
N ALA A 365 4.68 -33.69 -14.80
CA ALA A 365 3.65 -33.27 -15.75
C ALA A 365 2.41 -32.66 -15.06
N GLU A 366 2.08 -33.08 -13.86
CA GLU A 366 1.01 -32.48 -13.05
C GLU A 366 1.45 -31.14 -12.48
N PHE A 367 2.70 -31.03 -12.04
CA PHE A 367 3.28 -29.76 -11.57
C PHE A 367 3.30 -28.72 -12.68
N VAL A 368 3.76 -29.06 -13.89
CA VAL A 368 3.79 -28.16 -15.03
C VAL A 368 2.38 -27.66 -15.37
N ARG A 369 1.38 -28.55 -15.37
CA ARG A 369 -0.02 -28.15 -15.64
C ARG A 369 -0.57 -27.24 -14.54
N PHE A 370 -0.24 -27.50 -13.28
CA PHE A 370 -0.60 -26.63 -12.17
C PHE A 370 -0.01 -25.24 -12.34
N ARG A 371 1.30 -25.15 -12.61
CA ARG A 371 2.02 -23.89 -12.85
C ARG A 371 1.44 -23.10 -14.03
N GLU A 372 1.15 -23.78 -15.14
CA GLU A 372 0.50 -23.14 -16.31
C GLU A 372 -0.89 -22.60 -15.96
N GLY A 373 -1.67 -23.34 -15.15
CA GLY A 373 -2.97 -22.88 -14.66
C GLY A 373 -2.84 -21.63 -13.79
N VAL A 374 -1.94 -21.64 -12.81
CA VAL A 374 -1.65 -20.47 -11.97
C VAL A 374 -1.23 -19.28 -12.83
N ALA A 375 -0.27 -19.45 -13.73
CA ALA A 375 0.23 -18.37 -14.59
C ALA A 375 -0.90 -17.75 -15.43
N SER A 376 -1.77 -18.58 -16.02
CA SER A 376 -2.91 -18.10 -16.81
C SER A 376 -3.90 -17.29 -16.00
N LEU A 377 -4.16 -17.67 -14.76
CA LEU A 377 -5.06 -16.91 -13.88
C LEU A 377 -4.41 -15.62 -13.38
N LEU A 378 -3.11 -15.65 -13.09
CA LEU A 378 -2.36 -14.45 -12.67
C LEU A 378 -2.26 -13.39 -13.78
N GLU A 379 -2.25 -13.79 -15.07
CA GLU A 379 -2.35 -12.84 -16.19
C GLU A 379 -3.66 -12.04 -16.16
N GLY A 380 -4.73 -12.60 -15.60
CA GLY A 380 -6.04 -11.95 -15.41
C GLY A 380 -6.16 -11.17 -14.10
N SER A 381 -5.15 -11.23 -13.21
CA SER A 381 -5.19 -10.57 -11.91
C SER A 381 -5.06 -9.06 -12.07
N SER A 382 -5.99 -8.31 -11.49
CA SER A 382 -6.04 -6.86 -11.66
C SER A 382 -5.68 -6.09 -10.40
N TYR A 383 -5.80 -6.71 -9.22
CA TYR A 383 -5.56 -6.05 -7.95
C TYR A 383 -5.16 -7.06 -6.86
N LEU A 384 -4.05 -6.81 -6.17
CA LEU A 384 -3.65 -7.57 -5.00
C LEU A 384 -4.46 -7.13 -3.79
N LEU A 385 -5.19 -8.07 -3.17
CA LEU A 385 -5.95 -7.81 -1.95
C LEU A 385 -5.09 -8.00 -0.69
N PHE A 386 -4.33 -9.09 -0.65
CA PHE A 386 -3.56 -9.47 0.52
C PHE A 386 -2.47 -10.48 0.15
N CYS A 387 -1.30 -10.35 0.77
CA CYS A 387 -0.21 -11.30 0.67
C CYS A 387 0.43 -11.49 2.05
N SER A 388 0.42 -12.73 2.57
CA SER A 388 1.12 -13.07 3.81
C SER A 388 2.57 -13.49 3.61
N GLY A 389 3.11 -13.31 2.39
CA GLY A 389 4.44 -13.73 1.99
C GLY A 389 5.59 -12.94 2.62
N PRO A 390 6.84 -13.32 2.33
CA PRO A 390 8.03 -12.74 2.98
C PRO A 390 8.40 -11.33 2.51
N ALA A 391 7.76 -10.81 1.46
CA ALA A 391 7.96 -9.44 1.00
C ALA A 391 7.07 -8.49 1.82
N GLU A 392 7.65 -7.45 2.38
CA GLU A 392 6.88 -6.38 2.99
C GLU A 392 6.16 -5.62 1.87
N ASP A 393 4.83 -5.65 1.91
CA ASP A 393 3.89 -4.87 1.09
C ASP A 393 4.15 -4.87 -0.43
N PRO A 394 4.13 -6.06 -1.11
CA PRO A 394 4.37 -6.13 -2.53
C PRO A 394 3.20 -5.52 -3.30
N ASP A 395 3.47 -4.82 -4.40
CA ASP A 395 2.44 -4.48 -5.38
C ASP A 395 1.91 -5.72 -6.13
N THR A 396 0.85 -5.54 -6.90
CA THR A 396 0.23 -6.66 -7.66
C THR A 396 1.23 -7.35 -8.59
N GLN A 397 2.06 -6.60 -9.29
CA GLN A 397 3.05 -7.15 -10.22
C GLN A 397 4.13 -7.93 -9.47
N GLN A 398 4.66 -7.36 -8.40
CA GLN A 398 5.67 -8.02 -7.57
C GLN A 398 5.14 -9.29 -6.93
N ALA A 399 3.89 -9.30 -6.45
CA ALA A 399 3.26 -10.50 -5.90
C ALA A 399 3.14 -11.61 -6.96
N VAL A 400 2.72 -11.28 -8.18
CA VAL A 400 2.66 -12.21 -9.31
C VAL A 400 4.04 -12.76 -9.66
N GLU A 401 5.05 -11.91 -9.78
CA GLU A 401 6.44 -12.31 -10.06
C GLU A 401 7.00 -13.22 -8.97
N ASN A 402 6.74 -12.91 -7.70
CA ASN A 402 7.18 -13.73 -6.56
C ASN A 402 6.55 -15.13 -6.59
N ILE A 403 5.26 -15.25 -6.91
CA ILE A 403 4.57 -16.55 -7.03
C ILE A 403 5.19 -17.37 -8.16
N LEU A 404 5.37 -16.78 -9.34
CA LEU A 404 5.91 -17.49 -10.50
C LEU A 404 7.38 -17.92 -10.28
N ALA A 405 8.19 -17.04 -9.71
CA ALA A 405 9.58 -17.35 -9.35
C ALA A 405 9.66 -18.47 -8.29
N GLY A 406 8.78 -18.43 -7.27
CA GLY A 406 8.68 -19.47 -6.27
C GLY A 406 8.30 -20.83 -6.85
N LEU A 407 7.38 -20.87 -7.81
CA LEU A 407 7.00 -22.10 -8.53
C LEU A 407 8.16 -22.64 -9.40
N ASP A 408 8.93 -21.77 -10.06
CA ASP A 408 10.09 -22.15 -10.86
C ASP A 408 11.19 -22.75 -9.97
N GLU A 409 11.47 -22.15 -8.82
CA GLU A 409 12.41 -22.67 -7.83
C GLU A 409 11.96 -24.03 -7.27
N LEU A 410 10.67 -24.15 -6.96
CA LEU A 410 10.10 -25.40 -6.44
C LEU A 410 10.19 -26.52 -7.48
N GLU A 411 9.89 -26.23 -8.77
CA GLU A 411 10.05 -27.20 -9.87
C GLU A 411 11.49 -27.69 -9.96
N ALA A 412 12.46 -26.78 -9.93
CA ALA A 412 13.88 -27.13 -10.01
C ALA A 412 14.34 -28.01 -8.81
N ARG A 413 13.79 -27.78 -7.61
CA ARG A 413 14.07 -28.58 -6.41
C ARG A 413 13.44 -29.99 -6.48
N LEU A 414 12.21 -30.08 -6.99
CA LEU A 414 11.48 -31.34 -7.04
C LEU A 414 11.93 -32.24 -8.21
N TYR A 415 12.29 -31.65 -9.34
CA TYR A 415 12.62 -32.35 -10.59
C TYR A 415 13.95 -31.85 -11.15
N PRO A 416 15.08 -32.09 -10.45
CA PRO A 416 16.39 -31.64 -10.91
C PRO A 416 16.70 -32.29 -12.28
N ALA A 417 17.22 -31.49 -13.20
CA ALA A 417 17.67 -32.02 -14.50
C ALA A 417 18.67 -33.15 -14.26
N ALA A 418 18.41 -34.29 -14.92
CA ALA A 418 19.35 -35.42 -14.83
C ALA A 418 20.72 -34.97 -15.36
N GLY A 419 21.71 -34.85 -14.46
CA GLY A 419 23.09 -34.45 -14.75
C GLY A 419 23.86 -35.50 -15.56
#